data_4e0dd8722cc20c683d1ec0b026e3261c
#
_entry.id   4e0dd8722cc20c683d1ec0b026e3261c
#
_cell.length_a   1.000
_cell.length_b   1.000
_cell.length_c   1.000
_cell.angle_alpha   90.00
_cell.angle_beta   90.00
_cell.angle_gamma   90.00
#
_symmetry.space_group_name_H-M   'P 1'
#
loop_
_entity.id
_entity.type
_entity.pdbx_description
1 polymer ?
#
loop_
_entity_poly.entity_id
_entity_poly.type
_entity_poly.pdbx_seq_one_letter_code
_entity_poly.pdbx_strand_id
1 'polypeptide(L)'
;TLGLFGRSRSDAPGFEAFSLYSMKQAIDEGFILDVLQNYTTYDTYWKLHQTAREDPTVEEGKAKAILRKFVREHPSTIKEKVAIMMDHFWNHADRQIAGKAKAMIVTSSRKMAVEYRLAVDKWIEANNASFKALVAFTDVIEIDEKSYTENNMNGYPDTQTAARFNDDEYKILIVANKFQTGFDQPLLHTMYVDKKL
;
A
#
# COMPACT_ATOMS: atom_id res chain seq x y z
N THR A 1 14.68 -24.26 9.57
CA THR A 1 13.96 -23.91 10.81
C THR A 1 13.12 -25.07 11.32
N LEU A 2 12.30 -25.73 10.47
CA LEU A 2 11.48 -26.88 10.89
C LEU A 2 12.33 -28.08 11.35
N GLY A 3 13.51 -28.30 10.78
CA GLY A 3 14.43 -29.33 11.24
C GLY A 3 15.00 -29.11 12.65
N LEU A 4 14.94 -27.88 13.17
CA LEU A 4 15.44 -27.55 14.53
C LEU A 4 14.30 -27.46 15.56
N PHE A 5 13.12 -27.00 15.16
CA PHE A 5 12.01 -26.69 16.05
C PHE A 5 10.71 -27.43 15.70
N GLY A 6 10.74 -28.29 14.67
CA GLY A 6 9.61 -29.12 14.28
C GLY A 6 9.65 -30.49 14.90
N ARG A 7 8.60 -31.26 14.70
CA ARG A 7 8.54 -32.70 14.98
C ARG A 7 8.57 -33.48 13.67
N SER A 8 9.10 -34.72 13.73
CA SER A 8 9.08 -35.61 12.57
C SER A 8 7.63 -35.96 12.19
N ARG A 9 7.34 -35.95 10.90
CA ARG A 9 6.05 -36.40 10.39
C ARG A 9 5.89 -37.89 10.54
N SER A 10 4.71 -38.35 10.91
CA SER A 10 4.40 -39.76 11.06
C SER A 10 3.98 -40.44 9.75
N ASP A 11 3.56 -39.64 8.73
CA ASP A 11 2.91 -40.10 7.49
C ASP A 11 3.77 -39.91 6.24
N ALA A 12 4.86 -39.13 6.33
CA ALA A 12 5.74 -38.81 5.20
C ALA A 12 7.13 -38.38 5.68
N PRO A 13 8.19 -38.49 4.83
CA PRO A 13 9.51 -37.93 5.16
C PRO A 13 9.43 -36.42 5.37
N GLY A 14 10.11 -35.93 6.43
CA GLY A 14 10.23 -34.50 6.71
C GLY A 14 9.78 -34.09 8.11
N PHE A 15 9.71 -32.79 8.33
CA PHE A 15 9.35 -32.20 9.60
C PHE A 15 8.10 -31.32 9.45
N GLU A 16 7.25 -31.30 10.47
CA GLU A 16 6.13 -30.40 10.61
C GLU A 16 6.32 -29.48 11.82
N ALA A 17 5.57 -28.40 11.87
CA ALA A 17 5.60 -27.49 13.02
C ALA A 17 5.14 -28.23 14.29
N PHE A 18 5.90 -28.08 15.39
CA PHE A 18 5.53 -28.64 16.68
C PHE A 18 4.19 -28.09 17.19
N SER A 19 4.00 -26.79 16.98
CA SER A 19 2.74 -26.09 17.24
C SER A 19 2.53 -25.05 16.14
N LEU A 20 1.30 -24.91 15.67
CA LEU A 20 0.93 -23.92 14.68
C LEU A 20 -0.22 -23.09 15.24
N TYR A 21 0.05 -21.82 15.48
CA TYR A 21 -0.98 -20.81 15.71
C TYR A 21 -1.26 -20.11 14.39
N SER A 22 -2.36 -20.49 13.75
CA SER A 22 -2.69 -20.00 12.41
C SER A 22 -3.31 -18.60 12.46
N MET A 23 -3.20 -17.85 11.36
CA MET A 23 -3.87 -16.56 11.20
C MET A 23 -5.39 -16.70 11.40
N LYS A 24 -5.99 -17.78 10.87
CA LYS A 24 -7.42 -18.07 11.08
C LYS A 24 -7.74 -18.20 12.57
N GLN A 25 -6.95 -18.96 13.30
CA GLN A 25 -7.14 -19.15 14.74
C GLN A 25 -7.00 -17.82 15.49
N ALA A 26 -6.02 -16.99 15.13
CA ALA A 26 -5.84 -15.67 15.73
C ALA A 26 -7.01 -14.72 15.44
N ILE A 27 -7.66 -14.84 14.28
CA ILE A 27 -8.88 -14.11 13.91
C ILE A 27 -10.06 -14.62 14.74
N ASP A 28 -10.25 -15.95 14.78
CA ASP A 28 -11.35 -16.59 15.50
C ASP A 28 -11.29 -16.29 17.02
N GLU A 29 -10.09 -16.17 17.56
CA GLU A 29 -9.83 -15.81 18.96
C GLU A 29 -9.82 -14.28 19.23
N GLY A 30 -9.95 -13.45 18.19
CA GLY A 30 -10.02 -11.99 18.31
C GLY A 30 -8.68 -11.29 18.57
N PHE A 31 -7.54 -11.97 18.42
CA PHE A 31 -6.21 -11.34 18.56
C PHE A 31 -5.83 -10.48 17.37
N ILE A 32 -6.34 -10.79 16.17
CA ILE A 32 -6.17 -9.97 14.97
C ILE A 32 -7.52 -9.79 14.28
N LEU A 33 -7.67 -8.66 13.59
CA LEU A 33 -8.86 -8.41 12.78
C LEU A 33 -8.82 -9.23 11.48
N ASP A 34 -10.00 -9.72 11.06
CA ASP A 34 -10.15 -10.34 9.75
C ASP A 34 -10.12 -9.28 8.65
N VAL A 35 -8.93 -9.03 8.13
CA VAL A 35 -8.70 -8.05 7.05
C VAL A 35 -9.43 -8.42 5.75
N LEU A 36 -9.84 -9.69 5.59
CA LEU A 36 -10.54 -10.15 4.39
C LEU A 36 -12.03 -9.81 4.41
N GLN A 37 -12.63 -9.52 5.56
CA GLN A 37 -14.03 -9.10 5.64
C GLN A 37 -14.28 -7.74 4.99
N ASN A 38 -13.25 -6.89 4.96
CA ASN A 38 -13.32 -5.55 4.37
C ASN A 38 -12.41 -5.40 3.13
N TYR A 39 -12.07 -6.53 2.48
CA TYR A 39 -11.21 -6.54 1.32
C TYR A 39 -12.04 -6.30 0.05
N THR A 40 -11.76 -5.20 -0.64
CA THR A 40 -12.26 -4.95 -2.00
C THR A 40 -11.07 -4.90 -2.93
N THR A 41 -11.05 -5.77 -3.95
CA THR A 41 -9.99 -5.71 -4.96
C THR A 41 -10.20 -4.49 -5.84
N TYR A 42 -9.09 -3.81 -6.17
CA TYR A 42 -9.11 -2.72 -7.14
C TYR A 42 -9.74 -3.17 -8.48
N ASP A 43 -9.47 -4.41 -8.91
CA ASP A 43 -10.09 -5.01 -10.10
C ASP A 43 -11.63 -5.08 -9.98
N THR A 44 -12.16 -5.37 -8.80
CA THR A 44 -13.61 -5.39 -8.58
C THR A 44 -14.19 -3.98 -8.62
N TYR A 45 -13.52 -3.03 -7.99
CA TYR A 45 -13.93 -1.62 -8.01
C TYR A 45 -13.80 -1.03 -9.43
N TRP A 46 -12.70 -1.31 -10.12
CA TRP A 46 -12.45 -0.88 -11.50
C TRP A 46 -13.45 -1.49 -12.49
N LYS A 47 -13.78 -2.77 -12.35
CA LYS A 47 -14.82 -3.42 -13.17
C LYS A 47 -16.19 -2.80 -12.98
N LEU A 48 -16.55 -2.40 -11.77
CA LEU A 48 -17.79 -1.66 -11.50
C LEU A 48 -17.81 -0.29 -12.19
N HIS A 49 -16.65 0.36 -12.34
CA HIS A 49 -16.53 1.62 -13.06
C HIS A 49 -16.39 1.46 -14.58
N GLN A 50 -15.84 0.35 -15.07
CA GLN A 50 -15.64 0.09 -16.51
C GLN A 50 -16.82 -0.58 -17.21
N THR A 51 -17.87 -0.99 -16.53
CA THR A 51 -19.09 -1.55 -17.16
C THR A 51 -19.75 -0.58 -18.15
N ALA A 52 -19.17 0.60 -18.34
CA ALA A 52 -19.61 1.64 -19.30
C ALA A 52 -18.67 1.82 -20.52
N ARG A 53 -17.57 1.06 -20.67
CA ARG A 53 -16.64 1.19 -21.80
C ARG A 53 -16.16 -0.18 -22.27
N GLU A 54 -16.55 -0.57 -23.46
CA GLU A 54 -16.16 -1.80 -24.17
C GLU A 54 -14.66 -1.78 -24.52
N ASP A 55 -13.97 -2.93 -24.34
CA ASP A 55 -12.54 -3.08 -24.63
C ASP A 55 -12.25 -4.31 -25.49
N PRO A 56 -11.40 -4.21 -26.55
CA PRO A 56 -11.03 -5.32 -27.40
C PRO A 56 -9.87 -6.15 -26.84
N THR A 57 -9.94 -7.45 -27.06
CA THR A 57 -8.99 -8.50 -26.65
C THR A 57 -7.62 -8.40 -27.33
N VAL A 58 -6.53 -8.58 -26.57
CA VAL A 58 -5.15 -8.71 -27.04
C VAL A 58 -4.51 -10.01 -26.54
N GLU A 59 -3.78 -10.70 -27.43
CA GLU A 59 -3.21 -12.05 -27.27
C GLU A 59 -2.11 -12.19 -26.21
N GLU A 60 -1.89 -13.44 -25.75
CA GLU A 60 -1.09 -13.82 -24.59
C GLU A 60 0.43 -13.91 -24.85
N GLY A 61 1.24 -13.43 -23.87
CA GLY A 61 2.69 -13.60 -23.87
C GLY A 61 3.45 -12.51 -23.10
N LYS A 62 4.77 -12.47 -23.26
CA LYS A 62 5.66 -11.47 -22.64
C LYS A 62 5.26 -10.03 -22.96
N ALA A 63 4.69 -9.79 -24.16
CA ALA A 63 4.16 -8.48 -24.56
C ALA A 63 3.02 -8.01 -23.63
N LYS A 64 2.16 -8.91 -23.18
CA LYS A 64 1.05 -8.61 -22.26
C LYS A 64 1.55 -8.17 -20.86
N ALA A 65 2.63 -8.77 -20.38
CA ALA A 65 3.23 -8.37 -19.10
C ALA A 65 3.88 -6.98 -19.18
N ILE A 66 4.56 -6.68 -20.27
CA ILE A 66 5.19 -5.36 -20.54
C ILE A 66 4.10 -4.30 -20.69
N LEU A 67 3.05 -4.60 -21.45
CA LEU A 67 1.94 -3.68 -21.67
C LEU A 67 1.16 -3.41 -20.35
N ARG A 68 0.90 -4.45 -19.56
CA ARG A 68 0.28 -4.31 -18.24
C ARG A 68 1.13 -3.47 -17.29
N LYS A 69 2.46 -3.65 -17.32
CA LYS A 69 3.38 -2.84 -16.53
C LYS A 69 3.33 -1.38 -16.97
N PHE A 70 3.39 -1.14 -18.30
CA PHE A 70 3.34 0.19 -18.89
C PHE A 70 2.04 0.91 -18.53
N VAL A 71 0.88 0.27 -18.72
CA VAL A 71 -0.43 0.84 -18.35
C VAL A 71 -0.52 1.11 -16.84
N ARG A 72 -0.03 0.20 -16.01
CA ARG A 72 -0.06 0.35 -14.55
C ARG A 72 0.80 1.52 -14.06
N GLU A 73 1.96 1.72 -14.68
CA GLU A 73 2.93 2.77 -14.32
C GLU A 73 2.69 4.09 -15.07
N HIS A 74 1.68 4.14 -15.94
CA HIS A 74 1.39 5.35 -16.68
C HIS A 74 0.86 6.47 -15.76
N PRO A 75 1.33 7.73 -15.91
CA PRO A 75 0.94 8.83 -15.03
C PRO A 75 -0.58 9.06 -14.91
N SER A 76 -1.34 8.86 -16.00
CA SER A 76 -2.80 8.97 -15.96
C SER A 76 -3.44 7.90 -15.07
N THR A 77 -2.96 6.66 -15.15
CA THR A 77 -3.44 5.55 -14.32
C THR A 77 -3.13 5.78 -12.84
N ILE A 78 -1.93 6.29 -12.54
CA ILE A 78 -1.54 6.66 -11.16
C ILE A 78 -2.46 7.76 -10.64
N LYS A 79 -2.70 8.80 -11.44
CA LYS A 79 -3.59 9.91 -11.09
C LYS A 79 -5.03 9.43 -10.78
N GLU A 80 -5.58 8.54 -11.61
CA GLU A 80 -6.91 7.97 -11.41
C GLU A 80 -6.98 7.12 -10.14
N LYS A 81 -5.99 6.25 -9.90
CA LYS A 81 -5.89 5.45 -8.69
C LYS A 81 -5.80 6.32 -7.44
N VAL A 82 -4.94 7.35 -7.48
CA VAL A 82 -4.78 8.29 -6.38
C VAL A 82 -6.09 9.03 -6.12
N ALA A 83 -6.79 9.50 -7.16
CA ALA A 83 -8.08 10.16 -6.98
C ALA A 83 -9.08 9.25 -6.23
N ILE A 84 -9.21 7.99 -6.65
CA ILE A 84 -10.08 7.02 -5.99
C ILE A 84 -9.68 6.78 -4.52
N MET A 85 -8.39 6.57 -4.26
CA MET A 85 -7.88 6.32 -2.90
C MET A 85 -8.11 7.54 -2.00
N MET A 86 -7.82 8.72 -2.50
CA MET A 86 -7.94 9.96 -1.75
C MET A 86 -9.39 10.37 -1.53
N ASP A 87 -10.27 10.18 -2.52
CA ASP A 87 -11.71 10.41 -2.38
C ASP A 87 -12.32 9.46 -1.35
N HIS A 88 -11.92 8.18 -1.36
CA HIS A 88 -12.34 7.23 -0.33
C HIS A 88 -11.81 7.63 1.04
N PHE A 89 -10.53 8.00 1.15
CA PHE A 89 -9.95 8.45 2.41
C PHE A 89 -10.69 9.67 2.95
N TRP A 90 -10.84 10.70 2.16
CA TRP A 90 -11.47 11.98 2.52
C TRP A 90 -12.93 11.83 2.96
N ASN A 91 -13.71 11.04 2.22
CA ASN A 91 -15.12 10.91 2.46
C ASN A 91 -15.48 9.89 3.54
N HIS A 92 -14.63 8.89 3.76
CA HIS A 92 -14.95 7.76 4.63
C HIS A 92 -13.92 7.52 5.73
N ALA A 93 -12.64 7.34 5.39
CA ALA A 93 -11.63 6.89 6.34
C ALA A 93 -11.19 7.99 7.31
N ASP A 94 -11.00 9.22 6.85
CA ASP A 94 -10.52 10.35 7.66
C ASP A 94 -11.39 10.62 8.90
N ARG A 95 -12.70 10.35 8.80
CA ARG A 95 -13.66 10.54 9.89
C ARG A 95 -13.59 9.46 10.98
N GLN A 96 -12.92 8.36 10.69
CA GLN A 96 -12.77 7.28 11.66
C GLN A 96 -11.80 7.67 12.79
N ILE A 97 -11.85 6.94 13.89
CA ILE A 97 -11.02 7.18 15.09
C ILE A 97 -11.14 8.65 15.54
N ALA A 98 -12.37 9.18 15.59
CA ALA A 98 -12.65 10.57 15.97
C ALA A 98 -11.89 11.60 15.10
N GLY A 99 -11.76 11.35 13.79
CA GLY A 99 -11.07 12.22 12.84
C GLY A 99 -9.54 12.12 12.90
N LYS A 100 -8.99 11.09 13.58
CA LYS A 100 -7.54 10.87 13.69
C LYS A 100 -7.03 9.74 12.81
N ALA A 101 -7.91 9.09 12.06
CA ALA A 101 -7.52 7.98 11.21
C ALA A 101 -6.45 8.38 10.18
N LYS A 102 -5.51 7.46 9.96
CA LYS A 102 -4.43 7.58 9.00
C LYS A 102 -4.52 6.46 7.96
N ALA A 103 -3.90 6.65 6.81
CA ALA A 103 -3.84 5.63 5.77
C ALA A 103 -2.43 5.41 5.26
N MET A 104 -2.19 4.19 4.77
CA MET A 104 -0.95 3.80 4.11
C MET A 104 -1.25 3.41 2.66
N ILE A 105 -0.43 3.89 1.72
CA ILE A 105 -0.44 3.46 0.32
C ILE A 105 0.80 2.61 0.08
N VAL A 106 0.60 1.32 -0.19
CA VAL A 106 1.67 0.36 -0.43
C VAL A 106 1.90 0.20 -1.93
N THR A 107 3.07 0.59 -2.39
CA THR A 107 3.42 0.60 -3.81
C THR A 107 4.37 -0.53 -4.19
N SER A 108 4.42 -0.86 -5.50
CA SER A 108 5.21 -1.96 -6.03
C SER A 108 6.70 -1.67 -6.18
N SER A 109 7.11 -0.40 -6.15
CA SER A 109 8.50 0.02 -6.29
C SER A 109 8.74 1.42 -5.74
N ARG A 110 10.02 1.78 -5.54
CA ARG A 110 10.44 3.12 -5.12
C ARG A 110 10.00 4.19 -6.12
N LYS A 111 10.12 3.91 -7.43
CA LYS A 111 9.62 4.80 -8.48
C LYS A 111 8.14 5.08 -8.28
N MET A 112 7.35 4.02 -8.07
CA MET A 112 5.92 4.17 -7.83
C MET A 112 5.64 4.96 -6.55
N ALA A 113 6.43 4.80 -5.48
CA ALA A 113 6.24 5.59 -4.26
C ALA A 113 6.44 7.09 -4.51
N VAL A 114 7.45 7.46 -5.30
CA VAL A 114 7.69 8.85 -5.70
C VAL A 114 6.53 9.39 -6.54
N GLU A 115 6.12 8.66 -7.58
CA GLU A 115 5.02 9.06 -8.47
C GLU A 115 3.69 9.20 -7.71
N TYR A 116 3.38 8.26 -6.80
CA TYR A 116 2.21 8.34 -5.94
C TYR A 116 2.28 9.54 -5.01
N ARG A 117 3.44 9.83 -4.40
CA ARG A 117 3.59 11.00 -3.54
C ARG A 117 3.34 12.29 -4.30
N LEU A 118 3.91 12.44 -5.48
CA LEU A 118 3.68 13.61 -6.34
C LEU A 118 2.22 13.76 -6.77
N ALA A 119 1.54 12.64 -7.03
CA ALA A 119 0.12 12.65 -7.40
C ALA A 119 -0.78 12.96 -6.20
N VAL A 120 -0.45 12.44 -5.01
CA VAL A 120 -1.18 12.73 -3.75
C VAL A 120 -1.01 14.20 -3.37
N ASP A 121 0.19 14.76 -3.46
CA ASP A 121 0.43 16.18 -3.17
C ASP A 121 -0.39 17.10 -4.10
N LYS A 122 -0.46 16.77 -5.40
CA LYS A 122 -1.32 17.48 -6.36
C LYS A 122 -2.81 17.37 -6.02
N TRP A 123 -3.25 16.20 -5.56
CA TRP A 123 -4.64 16.01 -5.14
C TRP A 123 -4.96 16.83 -3.89
N ILE A 124 -4.07 16.81 -2.88
CA ILE A 124 -4.17 17.59 -1.64
C ILE A 124 -4.29 19.08 -1.95
N GLU A 125 -3.42 19.59 -2.84
CA GLU A 125 -3.43 21.00 -3.27
C GLU A 125 -4.73 21.35 -4.00
N ALA A 126 -5.13 20.54 -4.97
CA ALA A 126 -6.32 20.77 -5.78
C ALA A 126 -7.64 20.77 -4.96
N ASN A 127 -7.67 20.02 -3.86
CA ASN A 127 -8.85 19.90 -2.99
C ASN A 127 -8.74 20.77 -1.71
N ASN A 128 -7.66 21.55 -1.53
CA ASN A 128 -7.38 22.33 -0.32
C ASN A 128 -7.48 21.50 0.96
N ALA A 129 -6.99 20.25 0.92
CA ALA A 129 -7.04 19.37 2.06
C ALA A 129 -6.07 19.85 3.16
N SER A 130 -6.50 19.77 4.42
CA SER A 130 -5.75 20.30 5.57
C SER A 130 -4.62 19.39 6.07
N PHE A 131 -4.45 18.20 5.47
CA PHE A 131 -3.43 17.23 5.86
C PHE A 131 -2.32 17.13 4.82
N LYS A 132 -1.24 16.47 5.22
CA LYS A 132 -0.06 16.22 4.39
C LYS A 132 0.20 14.71 4.23
N ALA A 133 1.01 14.38 3.23
CA ALA A 133 1.49 13.02 3.01
C ALA A 133 2.98 12.92 3.32
N LEU A 134 3.41 11.70 3.68
CA LEU A 134 4.82 11.30 3.77
C LEU A 134 5.10 10.18 2.79
N VAL A 135 6.37 10.04 2.41
CA VAL A 135 6.84 8.90 1.64
C VAL A 135 7.96 8.18 2.39
N ALA A 136 8.03 6.86 2.27
CA ALA A 136 9.07 6.05 2.88
C ALA A 136 9.59 4.99 1.91
N PHE A 137 10.87 5.10 1.57
CA PHE A 137 11.62 4.14 0.75
C PHE A 137 13.12 4.25 1.05
N THR A 138 13.89 3.27 0.61
CA THR A 138 15.35 3.25 0.81
C THR A 138 16.08 3.75 -0.43
N ASP A 139 17.28 4.27 -0.23
CA ASP A 139 18.21 4.73 -1.26
C ASP A 139 17.70 5.90 -2.13
N VAL A 140 18.50 6.30 -3.08
CA VAL A 140 18.20 7.33 -4.07
C VAL A 140 17.52 6.69 -5.29
N ILE A 141 16.58 7.39 -5.89
CA ILE A 141 16.02 7.03 -7.20
C ILE A 141 16.08 8.22 -8.15
N GLU A 142 16.44 7.97 -9.40
CA GLU A 142 16.44 8.97 -10.46
C GLU A 142 15.24 8.76 -11.37
N ILE A 143 14.50 9.84 -11.62
CA ILE A 143 13.35 9.89 -12.53
C ILE A 143 13.45 11.21 -13.29
N ASP A 144 13.50 11.14 -14.62
CA ASP A 144 13.57 12.30 -15.53
C ASP A 144 14.65 13.32 -15.09
N GLU A 145 15.89 12.84 -14.91
CA GLU A 145 17.07 13.61 -14.49
C GLU A 145 16.98 14.27 -13.09
N LYS A 146 15.97 13.91 -12.30
CA LYS A 146 15.80 14.35 -10.91
C LYS A 146 16.07 13.23 -9.93
N SER A 147 16.85 13.53 -8.90
CA SER A 147 17.13 12.60 -7.80
C SER A 147 16.12 12.77 -6.69
N TYR A 148 15.49 11.68 -6.30
CA TYR A 148 14.54 11.62 -5.20
C TYR A 148 15.08 10.75 -4.07
N THR A 149 14.97 11.25 -2.85
CA THR A 149 15.23 10.52 -1.60
C THR A 149 14.08 10.76 -0.65
N GLU A 150 13.92 9.88 0.33
CA GLU A 150 12.95 10.10 1.40
C GLU A 150 13.18 11.47 2.07
N ASN A 151 14.45 11.83 2.30
CA ASN A 151 14.83 13.09 2.95
C ASN A 151 14.40 14.33 2.16
N ASN A 152 14.69 14.37 0.85
CA ASN A 152 14.36 15.56 0.07
C ASN A 152 12.86 15.69 -0.24
N MET A 153 12.14 14.59 -0.25
CA MET A 153 10.68 14.60 -0.44
C MET A 153 9.91 14.94 0.83
N ASN A 154 10.39 14.53 1.99
CA ASN A 154 9.75 14.80 3.28
C ASN A 154 10.25 16.08 3.94
N GLY A 155 11.45 16.58 3.57
CA GLY A 155 12.06 17.77 4.13
C GLY A 155 12.83 17.56 5.45
N TYR A 156 13.05 16.29 5.84
CA TYR A 156 13.81 15.93 7.07
C TYR A 156 14.43 14.52 6.92
N PRO A 157 15.36 14.12 7.83
CA PRO A 157 15.99 12.80 7.78
C PRO A 157 14.99 11.65 7.85
N ASP A 158 15.24 10.60 7.07
CA ASP A 158 14.40 9.40 6.97
C ASP A 158 14.19 8.67 8.32
N THR A 159 15.13 8.82 9.25
CA THR A 159 15.01 8.30 10.62
C THR A 159 13.85 8.93 11.39
N GLN A 160 13.37 10.10 10.98
CA GLN A 160 12.26 10.80 11.61
C GLN A 160 10.89 10.46 11.01
N THR A 161 10.81 9.81 9.85
CA THR A 161 9.55 9.59 9.13
C THR A 161 8.51 8.87 9.99
N ALA A 162 8.89 7.83 10.71
CA ALA A 162 7.98 7.09 11.60
C ALA A 162 7.45 7.97 12.75
N ALA A 163 8.34 8.78 13.37
CA ALA A 163 7.97 9.68 14.45
C ALA A 163 7.07 10.82 13.94
N ARG A 164 7.40 11.42 12.80
CA ARG A 164 6.62 12.47 12.16
C ARG A 164 5.24 12.02 11.72
N PHE A 165 5.11 10.75 11.34
CA PHE A 165 3.79 10.23 11.01
C PHE A 165 2.83 10.14 12.22
N ASN A 166 3.30 10.34 13.43
CA ASN A 166 2.42 10.51 14.60
C ASN A 166 1.76 11.89 14.66
N ASP A 167 2.38 12.91 14.06
CA ASP A 167 1.83 14.27 14.06
C ASP A 167 0.47 14.31 13.32
N ASP A 168 -0.48 15.09 13.81
CA ASP A 168 -1.85 15.15 13.29
C ASP A 168 -1.93 15.70 11.86
N GLU A 169 -0.94 16.47 11.44
CA GLU A 169 -0.88 17.02 10.07
C GLU A 169 -0.61 15.95 9.00
N TYR A 170 -0.01 14.81 9.35
CA TYR A 170 0.30 13.74 8.41
C TYR A 170 -0.74 12.63 8.50
N LYS A 171 -1.52 12.46 7.45
CA LYS A 171 -2.59 11.47 7.37
C LYS A 171 -2.29 10.32 6.42
N ILE A 172 -1.43 10.53 5.45
CA ILE A 172 -1.11 9.55 4.39
C ILE A 172 0.38 9.21 4.44
N LEU A 173 0.70 7.90 4.45
CA LEU A 173 2.07 7.39 4.33
C LEU A 173 2.17 6.51 3.09
N ILE A 174 3.02 6.90 2.13
CA ILE A 174 3.24 6.15 0.89
C ILE A 174 4.54 5.36 1.05
N VAL A 175 4.49 4.04 0.83
CA VAL A 175 5.63 3.17 1.12
C VAL A 175 6.01 2.27 -0.04
N ALA A 176 7.32 2.01 -0.17
CA ALA A 176 7.87 0.96 -1.01
C ALA A 176 8.81 0.08 -0.17
N ASN A 177 8.38 -1.13 0.16
CA ASN A 177 9.08 -2.14 0.98
C ASN A 177 9.40 -1.72 2.44
N LYS A 178 9.50 -0.44 2.76
CA LYS A 178 9.70 0.10 4.10
C LYS A 178 8.35 0.15 4.83
N PHE A 179 8.32 -0.13 6.13
CA PHE A 179 7.12 -0.07 6.99
C PHE A 179 5.94 -0.99 6.60
N GLN A 180 6.14 -1.97 5.74
CA GLN A 180 5.08 -2.93 5.41
C GLN A 180 4.89 -4.00 6.50
N THR A 181 5.92 -4.23 7.30
CA THR A 181 5.91 -5.14 8.45
C THR A 181 6.58 -4.48 9.64
N GLY A 182 6.09 -4.76 10.83
CA GLY A 182 6.66 -4.24 12.07
C GLY A 182 6.50 -2.74 12.30
N PHE A 183 5.60 -2.08 11.56
CA PHE A 183 5.29 -0.67 11.77
C PHE A 183 4.09 -0.55 12.71
N ASP A 184 4.35 -0.03 13.89
CA ASP A 184 3.32 0.20 14.92
C ASP A 184 2.78 1.63 14.82
N GLN A 185 1.56 1.76 14.31
CA GLN A 185 0.82 3.01 14.22
C GLN A 185 -0.65 2.76 14.58
N PRO A 186 -1.07 3.03 15.83
CA PRO A 186 -2.42 2.75 16.30
C PRO A 186 -3.54 3.46 15.53
N LEU A 187 -3.23 4.58 14.88
CA LEU A 187 -4.19 5.36 14.09
C LEU A 187 -4.25 4.92 12.62
N LEU A 188 -3.45 3.94 12.20
CA LEU A 188 -3.45 3.42 10.84
C LEU A 188 -4.70 2.57 10.61
N HIS A 189 -5.72 3.20 10.08
CA HIS A 189 -7.05 2.61 9.86
C HIS A 189 -7.18 1.92 8.50
N THR A 190 -6.56 2.50 7.46
CA THR A 190 -6.79 2.07 6.07
C THR A 190 -5.47 1.80 5.36
N MET A 191 -5.43 0.73 4.57
CA MET A 191 -4.30 0.39 3.72
C MET A 191 -4.76 0.22 2.26
N TYR A 192 -4.17 0.99 1.36
CA TYR A 192 -4.34 0.87 -0.08
C TYR A 192 -3.16 0.12 -0.67
N VAL A 193 -3.40 -1.03 -1.27
CA VAL A 193 -2.31 -1.89 -1.76
C VAL A 193 -2.30 -1.93 -3.28
N ASP A 194 -1.30 -1.26 -3.91
CA ASP A 194 -1.06 -1.28 -5.36
C ASP A 194 0.17 -2.14 -5.71
N LYS A 195 0.19 -3.34 -5.19
CA LYS A 195 1.19 -4.36 -5.55
C LYS A 195 0.60 -5.75 -5.41
N LYS A 196 1.23 -6.72 -6.05
CA LYS A 196 0.93 -8.13 -5.78
C LYS A 196 1.52 -8.49 -4.41
N LEU A 197 0.69 -8.99 -3.52
CA LEU A 197 1.06 -9.54 -2.23
C LEU A 197 1.59 -10.97 -2.39
#